data_f077a7e3dc88f38dc30a287c8760d1c3
#
_entry.id   f077a7e3dc88f38dc30a287c8760d1c3
#
_cell.length_a   1.000
_cell.length_b   1.000
_cell.length_c   1.000
_cell.angle_alpha   90.00
_cell.angle_beta   90.00
_cell.angle_gamma   90.00
#
_symmetry.space_group_name_H-M   'P 1'
#
loop_
_entity.id
_entity.type
_entity.pdbx_description
1 polymer ?
#
loop_
_entity_poly.entity_id
_entity_poly.type
_entity_poly.pdbx_seq_one_letter_code
_entity_poly.pdbx_strand_id
1 'polypeptide(L)'
;MKRSKRHAATLAAAGIAALSLTAAPTANAGQWESGTFDDSFSETFDECGYDVTEEAHFVGRYTISKGTKKTGGQFFRLRQQVSYEGTFTNEETGAYFTESWKTNYREMPATLVDGSDSIVTVQTKESGVWDTIRDSSGKVRYRSAGNLVWSYVFDTLGDSTPGGEGISDEFVRTSGNWQTWDADFCAIVDELIG
;
A
#
# COMPACT_ATOMS: atom_id res chain seq x y z
N MET A 1 -11.73 14.92 13.14
CA MET A 1 -11.83 13.91 12.08
C MET A 1 -10.94 12.73 12.50
N LYS A 2 -11.53 11.62 12.97
CA LYS A 2 -10.77 10.39 13.26
C LYS A 2 -10.65 9.63 11.96
N ARG A 3 -9.51 9.74 11.26
CA ARG A 3 -9.19 8.87 10.12
C ARG A 3 -9.14 7.44 10.63
N SER A 4 -9.87 6.54 10.00
CA SER A 4 -9.65 5.12 10.18
C SER A 4 -8.18 4.82 9.82
N LYS A 5 -7.40 4.44 10.83
CA LYS A 5 -5.96 4.20 10.69
C LYS A 5 -5.64 2.91 9.91
N ARG A 6 -6.65 2.12 9.53
CA ARG A 6 -6.47 0.81 8.93
C ARG A 6 -5.95 0.85 7.50
N HIS A 7 -6.49 1.69 6.63
CA HIS A 7 -6.00 1.76 5.24
C HIS A 7 -4.56 2.29 5.13
N ALA A 8 -4.12 3.12 6.07
CA ALA A 8 -2.73 3.56 6.13
C ALA A 8 -1.79 2.52 6.80
N ALA A 9 -2.31 1.71 7.73
CA ALA A 9 -1.51 0.72 8.44
C ALA A 9 -1.25 -0.54 7.59
N THR A 10 -2.22 -0.97 6.77
CA THR A 10 -2.06 -2.17 5.93
C THR A 10 -1.01 -1.95 4.83
N LEU A 11 -0.90 -0.74 4.28
CA LEU A 11 0.14 -0.42 3.29
C LEU A 11 1.54 -0.28 3.89
N ALA A 12 1.66 0.16 5.15
CA ALA A 12 2.95 0.27 5.84
C ALA A 12 3.45 -1.09 6.37
N ALA A 13 2.55 -2.00 6.76
CA ALA A 13 2.92 -3.34 7.24
C ALA A 13 3.33 -4.29 6.11
N ALA A 14 2.79 -4.14 4.90
CA ALA A 14 3.21 -4.92 3.73
C ALA A 14 4.65 -4.63 3.27
N GLY A 15 5.26 -3.58 3.79
CA GLY A 15 6.65 -3.19 3.46
C GLY A 15 7.74 -3.97 4.17
N ILE A 16 7.43 -4.73 5.22
CA ILE A 16 8.47 -5.38 6.07
C ILE A 16 8.12 -6.84 6.40
N ALA A 17 7.39 -7.54 5.55
CA ALA A 17 7.38 -9.00 5.64
C ALA A 17 8.78 -9.50 5.26
N ALA A 18 9.43 -10.22 6.16
CA ALA A 18 10.76 -10.77 5.98
C ALA A 18 10.82 -11.56 4.65
N LEU A 19 11.43 -10.95 3.65
CA LEU A 19 11.69 -11.54 2.35
C LEU A 19 12.66 -12.72 2.53
N SER A 20 12.12 -13.93 2.51
CA SER A 20 12.95 -15.12 2.28
C SER A 20 13.44 -15.08 0.83
N LEU A 21 14.66 -14.60 0.65
CA LEU A 21 15.36 -14.48 -0.62
C LEU A 21 15.62 -15.88 -1.21
N THR A 22 14.89 -16.25 -2.24
CA THR A 22 15.27 -17.34 -3.14
C THR A 22 15.37 -16.83 -4.56
N ALA A 23 16.54 -16.99 -5.14
CA ALA A 23 16.98 -16.77 -6.52
C ALA A 23 17.55 -15.38 -6.86
N ALA A 24 18.83 -15.39 -7.22
CA ALA A 24 19.54 -14.23 -7.76
C ALA A 24 19.03 -13.90 -9.17
N PRO A 25 18.49 -12.71 -9.41
CA PRO A 25 18.14 -12.29 -10.77
C PRO A 25 19.37 -11.80 -11.53
N THR A 26 19.39 -12.03 -12.84
CA THR A 26 20.30 -11.36 -13.75
C THR A 26 20.02 -9.87 -13.75
N ALA A 27 20.88 -9.09 -13.12
CA ALA A 27 20.72 -7.65 -12.98
C ALA A 27 20.83 -6.95 -14.34
N ASN A 28 19.74 -6.34 -14.81
CA ASN A 28 19.81 -5.30 -15.82
C ASN A 28 20.48 -4.06 -15.22
N ALA A 29 21.30 -3.35 -16.01
CA ALA A 29 21.99 -2.15 -15.56
C ALA A 29 21.00 -1.13 -14.95
N GLY A 30 21.13 -0.86 -13.63
CA GLY A 30 20.25 0.04 -12.87
C GLY A 30 19.20 -0.63 -12.00
N GLN A 31 18.93 -1.93 -12.15
CA GLN A 31 18.08 -2.69 -11.24
C GLN A 31 18.94 -3.21 -10.07
N TRP A 32 18.49 -2.97 -8.84
CA TRP A 32 19.12 -3.49 -7.63
C TRP A 32 18.53 -4.84 -7.26
N GLU A 33 17.21 -4.91 -7.19
CA GLU A 33 16.47 -6.09 -6.76
C GLU A 33 15.09 -6.13 -7.42
N SER A 34 14.53 -7.30 -7.58
CA SER A 34 13.12 -7.50 -7.91
C SER A 34 12.64 -8.82 -7.35
N GLY A 35 11.36 -8.90 -7.06
CA GLY A 35 10.74 -10.10 -6.52
C GLY A 35 9.23 -10.09 -6.69
N THR A 36 8.66 -11.21 -6.26
CA THR A 36 7.21 -11.40 -6.11
C THR A 36 6.93 -11.80 -4.67
N PHE A 37 5.74 -11.54 -4.21
CA PHE A 37 5.21 -12.02 -2.95
C PHE A 37 3.81 -12.56 -3.15
N ASP A 38 3.45 -13.51 -2.32
CA ASP A 38 2.17 -14.19 -2.30
C ASP A 38 1.93 -14.57 -0.84
N ASP A 39 0.98 -13.91 -0.18
CA ASP A 39 0.78 -14.03 1.25
C ASP A 39 -0.69 -13.97 1.61
N SER A 40 -1.04 -14.55 2.75
CA SER A 40 -2.41 -14.59 3.26
C SER A 40 -2.41 -14.39 4.77
N PHE A 41 -3.45 -13.76 5.28
CA PHE A 41 -3.68 -13.64 6.71
C PHE A 41 -5.15 -13.84 7.05
N SER A 42 -5.42 -14.11 8.31
CA SER A 42 -6.76 -14.10 8.91
C SER A 42 -6.68 -13.35 10.22
N GLU A 43 -7.57 -12.39 10.40
CA GLU A 43 -7.65 -11.55 11.60
C GLU A 43 -9.11 -11.32 11.98
N THR A 44 -9.42 -11.42 13.28
CA THR A 44 -10.74 -11.06 13.82
C THR A 44 -10.64 -9.74 14.59
N PHE A 45 -11.59 -8.85 14.39
CA PHE A 45 -11.69 -7.56 15.05
C PHE A 45 -13.14 -7.26 15.48
N ASP A 46 -13.31 -6.44 16.53
CA ASP A 46 -14.58 -6.10 17.16
C ASP A 46 -14.92 -4.60 17.09
N GLU A 47 -14.18 -3.83 16.30
CA GLU A 47 -14.29 -2.36 16.24
C GLU A 47 -15.66 -1.86 15.78
N CYS A 48 -16.44 -2.69 15.08
CA CYS A 48 -17.79 -2.37 14.62
C CYS A 48 -18.90 -2.81 15.62
N GLY A 49 -18.51 -3.29 16.81
CA GLY A 49 -19.42 -3.68 17.89
C GLY A 49 -19.84 -5.15 17.87
N TYR A 50 -19.29 -5.92 16.95
CA TYR A 50 -19.39 -7.37 16.86
C TYR A 50 -18.14 -7.92 16.15
N ASP A 51 -17.90 -9.21 16.31
CA ASP A 51 -16.72 -9.86 15.74
C ASP A 51 -16.86 -10.02 14.22
N VAL A 52 -15.89 -9.45 13.50
CA VAL A 52 -15.74 -9.60 12.06
C VAL A 52 -14.39 -10.24 11.77
N THR A 53 -14.40 -11.35 11.06
CA THR A 53 -13.19 -12.00 10.58
C THR A 53 -12.88 -11.57 9.15
N GLU A 54 -11.67 -11.08 8.94
CA GLU A 54 -11.10 -10.83 7.63
C GLU A 54 -10.18 -11.99 7.25
N GLU A 55 -10.49 -12.66 6.13
CA GLU A 55 -9.59 -13.60 5.47
C GLU A 55 -9.09 -12.95 4.19
N ALA A 56 -7.80 -12.73 4.10
CA ALA A 56 -7.21 -11.96 3.02
C ALA A 56 -6.05 -12.67 2.34
N HIS A 57 -5.94 -12.42 1.04
CA HIS A 57 -4.85 -12.88 0.19
C HIS A 57 -4.33 -11.71 -0.65
N PHE A 58 -3.01 -11.53 -0.70
CA PHE A 58 -2.40 -10.54 -1.55
C PHE A 58 -1.21 -11.10 -2.30
N VAL A 59 -1.17 -10.76 -3.57
CA VAL A 59 -0.08 -11.11 -4.47
C VAL A 59 0.50 -9.85 -5.08
N GLY A 60 1.79 -9.87 -5.33
CA GLY A 60 2.41 -8.71 -5.94
C GLY A 60 3.79 -8.98 -6.49
N ARG A 61 4.31 -7.94 -7.10
CA ARG A 61 5.69 -7.86 -7.57
C ARG A 61 6.27 -6.49 -7.28
N TYR A 62 7.56 -6.45 -7.05
CA TYR A 62 8.29 -5.22 -6.82
C TYR A 62 9.58 -5.17 -7.64
N THR A 63 10.08 -3.98 -7.83
CA THR A 63 11.39 -3.69 -8.40
C THR A 63 12.00 -2.53 -7.64
N ILE A 64 13.21 -2.73 -7.13
CA ILE A 64 14.05 -1.70 -6.54
C ILE A 64 15.12 -1.35 -7.56
N SER A 65 15.28 -0.06 -7.85
CA SER A 65 16.29 0.44 -8.77
C SER A 65 17.14 1.51 -8.11
N LYS A 66 18.45 1.54 -8.41
CA LYS A 66 19.33 2.60 -7.94
C LYS A 66 18.85 3.97 -8.40
N GLY A 67 18.98 4.94 -7.51
CA GLY A 67 18.73 6.34 -7.80
C GLY A 67 19.70 6.92 -8.83
N THR A 68 19.42 8.15 -9.22
CA THR A 68 20.25 8.88 -10.21
C THR A 68 21.48 9.49 -9.55
N LYS A 69 22.42 9.94 -10.38
CA LYS A 69 23.61 10.70 -9.91
C LYS A 69 23.24 11.98 -9.12
N LYS A 70 22.04 12.54 -9.34
CA LYS A 70 21.55 13.72 -8.61
C LYS A 70 21.33 13.49 -7.11
N THR A 71 21.15 12.24 -6.70
CA THR A 71 21.02 11.84 -5.29
C THR A 71 22.25 11.11 -4.78
N GLY A 72 23.41 11.30 -5.42
CA GLY A 72 24.63 10.60 -5.05
C GLY A 72 24.61 9.08 -5.26
N GLY A 73 23.52 8.54 -5.85
CA GLY A 73 23.30 7.10 -5.99
C GLY A 73 22.80 6.41 -4.73
N GLN A 74 22.52 7.17 -3.68
CA GLN A 74 22.11 6.64 -2.37
C GLN A 74 20.62 6.35 -2.28
N PHE A 75 19.77 7.02 -3.09
CA PHE A 75 18.35 6.79 -3.09
C PHE A 75 17.96 5.64 -4.02
N PHE A 76 17.28 4.65 -3.48
CA PHE A 76 16.73 3.51 -4.21
C PHE A 76 15.23 3.73 -4.42
N ARG A 77 14.76 3.51 -5.65
CA ARG A 77 13.36 3.71 -6.03
C ARG A 77 12.60 2.40 -6.05
N LEU A 78 11.52 2.36 -5.29
CA LEU A 78 10.56 1.25 -5.30
C LEU A 78 9.48 1.47 -6.39
N ARG A 79 9.18 0.39 -7.09
CA ARG A 79 7.95 0.21 -7.86
C ARG A 79 7.31 -1.08 -7.42
N GLN A 80 6.00 -1.04 -7.22
CA GLN A 80 5.28 -2.20 -6.74
C GLN A 80 3.92 -2.29 -7.44
N GLN A 81 3.47 -3.52 -7.72
CA GLN A 81 2.11 -3.83 -8.13
C GLN A 81 1.56 -4.82 -7.13
N VAL A 82 0.39 -4.54 -6.58
CA VAL A 82 -0.26 -5.38 -5.58
C VAL A 82 -1.70 -5.61 -6.00
N SER A 83 -2.16 -6.83 -5.84
CA SER A 83 -3.58 -7.21 -5.88
C SER A 83 -3.94 -7.84 -4.55
N TYR A 84 -5.09 -7.49 -4.05
CA TYR A 84 -5.66 -7.96 -2.79
C TYR A 84 -7.06 -8.50 -3.05
N GLU A 85 -7.41 -9.57 -2.36
CA GLU A 85 -8.74 -10.13 -2.25
C GLU A 85 -8.99 -10.49 -0.79
N GLY A 86 -10.07 -9.98 -0.20
CA GLY A 86 -10.46 -10.22 1.18
C GLY A 86 -11.93 -10.62 1.28
N THR A 87 -12.24 -11.44 2.27
CA THR A 87 -13.59 -11.79 2.69
C THR A 87 -13.77 -11.37 4.13
N PHE A 88 -14.81 -10.60 4.40
CA PHE A 88 -15.19 -10.11 5.72
C PHE A 88 -16.46 -10.81 6.15
N THR A 89 -16.38 -11.56 7.25
CA THR A 89 -17.50 -12.37 7.76
C THR A 89 -17.89 -11.92 9.16
N ASN A 90 -19.18 -11.67 9.37
CA ASN A 90 -19.73 -11.49 10.70
C ASN A 90 -19.83 -12.85 11.39
N GLU A 91 -19.10 -13.05 12.49
CA GLU A 91 -19.01 -14.33 13.18
C GLU A 91 -20.30 -14.79 13.83
N GLU A 92 -21.22 -13.85 14.17
CA GLU A 92 -22.50 -14.17 14.80
C GLU A 92 -23.53 -14.68 13.79
N THR A 93 -23.55 -14.06 12.58
CA THR A 93 -24.61 -14.30 11.59
C THR A 93 -24.15 -15.14 10.41
N GLY A 94 -22.83 -15.22 10.17
CA GLY A 94 -22.22 -15.82 8.98
C GLY A 94 -22.46 -15.02 7.71
N ALA A 95 -23.00 -13.80 7.79
CA ALA A 95 -23.13 -12.91 6.66
C ALA A 95 -21.74 -12.41 6.24
N TYR A 96 -21.52 -12.23 4.93
CA TYR A 96 -20.20 -11.82 4.43
C TYR A 96 -20.29 -10.87 3.24
N PHE A 97 -19.23 -10.12 3.03
CA PHE A 97 -18.95 -9.39 1.79
C PHE A 97 -17.50 -9.65 1.35
N THR A 98 -17.19 -9.30 0.13
CA THR A 98 -15.82 -9.39 -0.40
C THR A 98 -15.30 -8.02 -0.82
N GLU A 99 -14.02 -7.82 -0.60
CA GLU A 99 -13.28 -6.65 -1.08
C GLU A 99 -12.14 -7.09 -1.99
N SER A 100 -11.92 -6.34 -3.05
CA SER A 100 -10.75 -6.54 -3.88
C SER A 100 -10.19 -5.20 -4.36
N TRP A 101 -8.85 -5.11 -4.44
CA TRP A 101 -8.19 -3.93 -5.00
C TRP A 101 -6.94 -4.33 -5.79
N LYS A 102 -6.51 -3.42 -6.66
CA LYS A 102 -5.28 -3.58 -7.44
C LYS A 102 -4.64 -2.23 -7.67
N THR A 103 -3.43 -2.05 -7.15
CA THR A 103 -2.71 -0.80 -7.21
C THR A 103 -1.32 -0.95 -7.82
N ASN A 104 -0.84 0.17 -8.36
CA ASN A 104 0.52 0.35 -8.83
C ASN A 104 1.13 1.50 -8.04
N TYR A 105 2.09 1.20 -7.21
CA TYR A 105 2.91 2.16 -6.47
C TYR A 105 4.21 2.45 -7.22
N ARG A 106 4.61 3.70 -7.23
CA ARG A 106 5.94 4.08 -7.73
C ARG A 106 6.47 5.32 -7.03
N GLU A 107 7.72 5.29 -6.73
CA GLU A 107 8.49 6.46 -6.34
C GLU A 107 9.01 7.19 -7.56
N MET A 108 8.88 8.51 -7.54
CA MET A 108 9.43 9.40 -8.56
C MET A 108 10.92 9.65 -8.28
N PRO A 109 11.68 10.25 -9.20
CA PRO A 109 13.06 10.64 -8.90
C PRO A 109 13.11 11.57 -7.69
N ALA A 110 13.95 11.22 -6.72
CA ALA A 110 14.18 12.03 -5.53
C ALA A 110 15.09 13.23 -5.83
N THR A 111 15.02 14.24 -4.98
CA THR A 111 15.88 15.42 -5.00
C THR A 111 16.47 15.61 -3.61
N LEU A 112 17.79 15.84 -3.52
CA LEU A 112 18.44 16.18 -2.25
C LEU A 112 17.86 17.48 -1.69
N VAL A 113 17.64 17.50 -0.39
CA VAL A 113 17.31 18.73 0.33
C VAL A 113 18.56 19.59 0.42
N ASP A 114 18.40 20.90 0.19
CA ASP A 114 19.53 21.84 0.20
C ASP A 114 20.30 21.75 1.53
N GLY A 115 21.62 21.62 1.42
CA GLY A 115 22.52 21.51 2.56
C GLY A 115 22.58 20.13 3.21
N SER A 116 21.95 19.11 2.63
CA SER A 116 22.03 17.72 3.09
C SER A 116 22.73 16.82 2.08
N ASP A 117 23.45 15.83 2.59
CA ASP A 117 24.10 14.78 1.81
C ASP A 117 23.29 13.48 1.78
N SER A 118 22.28 13.34 2.65
CA SER A 118 21.49 12.10 2.80
C SER A 118 19.97 12.31 2.76
N ILE A 119 19.48 13.52 3.08
CA ILE A 119 18.04 13.78 3.13
C ILE A 119 17.52 14.11 1.74
N VAL A 120 16.48 13.42 1.32
CA VAL A 120 15.84 13.60 0.01
C VAL A 120 14.35 13.92 0.15
N THR A 121 13.82 14.65 -0.81
CA THR A 121 12.38 14.74 -1.06
C THR A 121 12.03 13.82 -2.21
N VAL A 122 11.03 12.97 -2.03
CA VAL A 122 10.52 12.06 -3.05
C VAL A 122 9.01 12.15 -3.14
N GLN A 123 8.47 12.22 -4.33
CA GLN A 123 7.04 12.04 -4.55
C GLN A 123 6.74 10.58 -4.89
N THR A 124 5.67 10.08 -4.33
CA THR A 124 5.13 8.78 -4.68
C THR A 124 3.83 8.96 -5.45
N LYS A 125 3.58 8.08 -6.37
CA LYS A 125 2.30 7.97 -7.04
C LYS A 125 1.77 6.57 -6.90
N GLU A 126 0.55 6.48 -6.41
CA GLU A 126 -0.21 5.24 -6.35
C GLU A 126 -1.43 5.35 -7.25
N SER A 127 -1.71 4.34 -8.04
CA SER A 127 -2.79 4.37 -9.03
C SER A 127 -3.41 3.00 -9.21
N GLY A 128 -4.74 2.97 -9.37
CA GLY A 128 -5.43 1.70 -9.60
C GLY A 128 -6.89 1.72 -9.22
N VAL A 129 -7.41 0.52 -9.04
CA VAL A 129 -8.68 0.27 -8.36
C VAL A 129 -8.33 0.06 -6.90
N TRP A 130 -8.83 0.93 -6.04
CA TRP A 130 -8.52 0.95 -4.62
C TRP A 130 -9.45 0.08 -3.80
N ASP A 131 -10.72 0.03 -4.19
CA ASP A 131 -11.70 -0.82 -3.56
C ASP A 131 -12.75 -1.24 -4.58
N THR A 132 -13.12 -2.49 -4.55
CA THR A 132 -14.33 -3.02 -5.15
C THR A 132 -14.98 -3.92 -4.12
N ILE A 133 -15.99 -3.38 -3.44
CA ILE A 133 -16.71 -4.10 -2.40
C ILE A 133 -17.98 -4.70 -3.02
N ARG A 134 -18.18 -6.00 -2.79
CA ARG A 134 -19.30 -6.78 -3.28
C ARG A 134 -20.06 -7.42 -2.12
N ASP A 135 -21.38 -7.35 -2.16
CA ASP A 135 -22.21 -8.12 -1.24
C ASP A 135 -22.15 -9.63 -1.52
N SER A 136 -22.76 -10.43 -0.66
CA SER A 136 -22.80 -11.91 -0.76
C SER A 136 -23.45 -12.43 -2.04
N SER A 137 -24.22 -11.61 -2.76
CA SER A 137 -24.76 -11.95 -4.09
C SER A 137 -23.77 -11.69 -5.24
N GLY A 138 -22.59 -11.10 -4.92
CA GLY A 138 -21.59 -10.68 -5.90
C GLY A 138 -21.85 -9.32 -6.55
N LYS A 139 -22.89 -8.59 -6.14
CA LYS A 139 -23.22 -7.26 -6.65
C LYS A 139 -22.22 -6.24 -6.10
N VAL A 140 -21.64 -5.41 -6.97
CA VAL A 140 -20.80 -4.30 -6.56
C VAL A 140 -21.62 -3.25 -5.82
N ARG A 141 -21.24 -2.96 -4.59
CA ARG A 141 -21.85 -1.95 -3.73
C ARG A 141 -21.03 -0.66 -3.72
N TYR A 142 -19.72 -0.78 -3.62
CA TYR A 142 -18.78 0.34 -3.63
C TYR A 142 -17.65 0.09 -4.60
N ARG A 143 -17.15 1.16 -5.20
CA ARG A 143 -15.97 1.11 -6.05
C ARG A 143 -15.20 2.43 -6.02
N SER A 144 -13.93 2.37 -5.63
CA SER A 144 -13.00 3.49 -5.68
C SER A 144 -11.88 3.21 -6.67
N ALA A 145 -11.56 4.17 -7.50
CA ALA A 145 -10.46 4.08 -8.45
C ALA A 145 -9.86 5.45 -8.72
N GLY A 146 -8.55 5.53 -8.80
CA GLY A 146 -7.90 6.81 -9.02
C GLY A 146 -6.41 6.82 -8.78
N ASN A 147 -5.91 8.02 -8.50
CA ASN A 147 -4.50 8.23 -8.19
C ASN A 147 -4.37 9.00 -6.89
N LEU A 148 -3.39 8.60 -6.08
CA LEU A 148 -2.89 9.33 -4.91
C LEU A 148 -1.46 9.78 -5.17
N VAL A 149 -1.14 10.97 -4.73
CA VAL A 149 0.22 11.51 -4.76
C VAL A 149 0.57 12.02 -3.38
N TRP A 150 1.68 11.53 -2.85
CA TRP A 150 2.27 11.96 -1.59
C TRP A 150 3.66 12.52 -1.83
N SER A 151 4.12 13.39 -0.95
CA SER A 151 5.50 13.86 -0.88
C SER A 151 6.08 13.42 0.44
N TYR A 152 7.25 12.79 0.40
CA TYR A 152 7.98 12.33 1.58
C TYR A 152 9.30 13.03 1.68
N VAL A 153 9.70 13.37 2.89
CA VAL A 153 11.09 13.71 3.24
C VAL A 153 11.68 12.47 3.92
N PHE A 154 12.81 12.02 3.43
CA PHE A 154 13.37 10.73 3.77
C PHE A 154 14.89 10.84 3.92
N ASP A 155 15.44 10.31 5.02
CA ASP A 155 16.88 10.19 5.20
C ASP A 155 17.36 8.84 4.69
N THR A 156 18.21 8.86 3.68
CA THR A 156 18.84 7.66 3.12
C THR A 156 19.97 7.10 3.98
N LEU A 157 20.25 7.71 5.12
CA LEU A 157 21.37 7.40 6.04
C LEU A 157 22.76 7.54 5.39
N GLY A 158 22.82 8.07 4.17
CA GLY A 158 24.08 8.28 3.45
C GLY A 158 24.76 7.01 2.96
N ASP A 159 24.12 5.85 3.04
CA ASP A 159 24.68 4.57 2.63
C ASP A 159 24.27 4.16 1.20
N SER A 160 24.73 3.00 0.76
CA SER A 160 24.46 2.46 -0.59
C SER A 160 23.51 1.27 -0.56
N THR A 161 22.69 1.17 0.48
CA THR A 161 21.68 0.12 0.65
C THR A 161 20.25 0.67 0.50
N PRO A 162 19.28 -0.12 0.02
CA PRO A 162 17.88 0.28 0.07
C PRO A 162 17.42 0.41 1.52
N GLY A 163 16.68 1.47 1.82
CA GLY A 163 16.14 1.73 3.16
C GLY A 163 16.41 3.14 3.62
N GLY A 164 16.24 3.39 4.93
CA GLY A 164 16.43 4.68 5.57
C GLY A 164 15.26 5.02 6.49
N GLU A 165 15.14 6.30 6.86
CA GLU A 165 14.14 6.79 7.81
C GLU A 165 13.21 7.83 7.21
N GLY A 166 11.90 7.64 7.38
CA GLY A 166 10.90 8.65 7.05
C GLY A 166 10.93 9.80 8.06
N ILE A 167 11.11 11.03 7.58
CA ILE A 167 11.13 12.24 8.43
C ILE A 167 9.74 12.87 8.46
N SER A 168 9.11 13.03 7.31
CA SER A 168 7.77 13.60 7.19
C SER A 168 7.10 13.17 5.90
N ASP A 169 5.77 13.27 5.89
CA ASP A 169 4.96 13.06 4.71
C ASP A 169 3.89 14.15 4.56
N GLU A 170 3.51 14.42 3.34
CA GLU A 170 2.46 15.37 2.99
C GLU A 170 1.60 14.80 1.87
N PHE A 171 0.29 14.86 2.06
CA PHE A 171 -0.66 14.57 1.00
C PHE A 171 -0.66 15.72 -0.03
N VAL A 172 -0.36 15.41 -1.29
CA VAL A 172 -0.28 16.41 -2.35
C VAL A 172 -1.60 16.54 -3.10
N ARG A 173 -2.15 15.43 -3.56
CA ARG A 173 -3.40 15.43 -4.33
C ARG A 173 -3.96 14.04 -4.56
N THR A 174 -5.26 14.01 -4.86
CA THR A 174 -5.95 12.85 -5.41
C THR A 174 -6.66 13.20 -6.72
N SER A 175 -6.97 12.19 -7.51
CA SER A 175 -7.85 12.28 -8.67
C SER A 175 -8.52 10.94 -8.92
N GLY A 176 -9.76 10.94 -9.35
CA GLY A 176 -10.53 9.72 -9.60
C GLY A 176 -11.91 9.73 -8.96
N ASN A 177 -12.53 8.57 -8.89
CA ASN A 177 -13.78 8.35 -8.19
C ASN A 177 -13.50 7.64 -6.87
N TRP A 178 -13.89 8.26 -5.75
CA TRP A 178 -13.59 7.81 -4.40
C TRP A 178 -14.88 7.66 -3.61
N GLN A 179 -15.43 6.45 -3.54
CA GLN A 179 -16.65 6.16 -2.79
C GLN A 179 -16.38 5.77 -1.33
N THR A 180 -15.19 5.21 -1.07
CA THR A 180 -14.81 4.67 0.24
C THR A 180 -13.79 5.52 1.00
N TRP A 181 -13.16 6.50 0.33
CA TRP A 181 -12.06 7.30 0.90
C TRP A 181 -12.40 8.03 2.21
N ASP A 182 -13.59 8.62 2.27
CA ASP A 182 -14.09 9.32 3.46
C ASP A 182 -15.24 8.56 4.14
N ALA A 183 -15.53 7.34 3.71
CA ALA A 183 -16.59 6.53 4.30
C ALA A 183 -16.15 5.98 5.67
N ASP A 184 -17.12 5.83 6.55
CA ASP A 184 -16.95 5.09 7.79
C ASP A 184 -16.95 3.58 7.46
N PHE A 185 -15.86 2.91 7.79
CA PHE A 185 -15.73 1.48 7.52
C PHE A 185 -16.80 0.66 8.24
N CYS A 186 -17.09 0.96 9.51
CA CYS A 186 -18.13 0.23 10.24
C CYS A 186 -19.52 0.48 9.66
N ALA A 187 -19.81 1.66 9.11
CA ALA A 187 -21.06 1.89 8.41
C ALA A 187 -21.20 1.03 7.14
N ILE A 188 -20.11 0.78 6.43
CA ILE A 188 -20.07 -0.15 5.28
C ILE A 188 -20.28 -1.59 5.76
N VAL A 189 -19.61 -1.99 6.83
CA VAL A 189 -19.73 -3.32 7.43
C VAL A 189 -21.17 -3.56 7.90
N ASP A 190 -21.76 -2.61 8.64
CA ASP A 190 -23.13 -2.69 9.13
C ASP A 190 -24.17 -2.77 7.99
N GLU A 191 -23.97 -2.01 6.91
CA GLU A 191 -24.85 -2.06 5.73
C GLU A 191 -24.83 -3.44 5.06
N LEU A 192 -23.68 -4.10 5.04
CA LEU A 192 -23.48 -5.32 4.24
C LEU A 192 -23.68 -6.61 5.02
N ILE A 193 -23.35 -6.62 6.31
CA ILE A 193 -23.31 -7.84 7.14
C ILE A 193 -23.76 -7.63 8.61
N GLY A 194 -24.24 -6.42 8.96
CA GLY A 194 -24.75 -6.06 10.29
C GLY A 194 -26.13 -6.65 10.61
#